data_f57f56587de5e8c7bda7e9fbebcb739e
#
_entry.id   f57f56587de5e8c7bda7e9fbebcb739e
#
_cell.length_a   1.000
_cell.length_b   1.000
_cell.length_c   1.000
_cell.angle_alpha   90.00
_cell.angle_beta   90.00
_cell.angle_gamma   90.00
#
_symmetry.space_group_name_H-M   'P 1'
#
loop_
_entity.id
_entity.type
_entity.pdbx_description
1 polymer ?
#
loop_
_entity_poly.entity_id
_entity_poly.type
_entity_poly.pdbx_seq_one_letter_code
_entity_poly.pdbx_strand_id
1 'polypeptide(L)'
;MTSMDDRHPDFPVDPLFLERWSPRAFDQTSIGERDLMALFEAARWAPSSYNAQPWRFVYALRETASWTRFLDLLNPFNRSWAENAAAIIFIISDSLIQPTADVEPMPSHSHSFDAGAAWALLALPGHPTWATHPWHGGRGLRTRAH
;
A
#
# COMPACT_ATOMS: atom_id res chain seq x y z
N MET A 1 -2.42 1.90 22.80
CA MET A 1 -2.25 2.54 21.47
C MET A 1 -0.96 3.34 21.56
N THR A 2 0.13 2.83 20.98
CA THR A 2 1.43 3.52 20.99
C THR A 2 1.29 4.76 20.11
N SER A 3 1.57 5.94 20.64
CA SER A 3 1.53 7.17 19.84
C SER A 3 2.67 7.13 18.82
N MET A 4 2.53 7.82 17.69
CA MET A 4 3.61 7.93 16.69
C MET A 4 4.87 8.60 17.27
N ASP A 5 4.73 9.34 18.37
CA ASP A 5 5.84 9.99 19.06
C ASP A 5 6.75 9.02 19.85
N ASP A 6 6.33 7.77 20.04
CA ASP A 6 7.10 6.75 20.77
C ASP A 6 8.03 5.91 19.89
N ARG A 7 8.11 6.19 18.58
CA ARG A 7 8.99 5.45 17.67
C ARG A 7 10.36 6.09 17.59
N HIS A 8 11.28 5.57 18.40
CA HIS A 8 12.68 6.03 18.42
C HIS A 8 13.56 4.96 17.76
N PRO A 9 14.20 5.25 16.61
CA PRO A 9 15.11 4.30 15.99
C PRO A 9 16.44 4.25 16.76
N ASP A 10 17.01 3.06 16.91
CA ASP A 10 18.34 2.87 17.51
C ASP A 10 19.46 3.41 16.59
N PHE A 11 19.22 3.46 15.30
CA PHE A 11 20.14 3.98 14.29
C PHE A 11 19.43 4.97 13.38
N PRO A 12 20.16 5.95 12.79
CA PRO A 12 19.58 6.90 11.84
C PRO A 12 18.91 6.20 10.65
N VAL A 13 17.62 6.45 10.44
CA VAL A 13 16.85 5.99 9.28
C VAL A 13 16.01 7.14 8.74
N ASP A 14 15.61 7.06 7.47
CA ASP A 14 14.71 8.04 6.88
C ASP A 14 13.38 8.06 7.65
N PRO A 15 12.83 9.24 7.99
CA PRO A 15 11.55 9.39 8.68
C PRO A 15 10.39 8.64 7.99
N LEU A 16 10.45 8.46 6.69
CA LEU A 16 9.48 7.69 5.90
C LEU A 16 9.19 6.32 6.50
N PHE A 17 10.21 5.61 7.00
CA PHE A 17 10.05 4.28 7.59
C PHE A 17 9.35 4.33 8.95
N LEU A 18 9.60 5.38 9.72
CA LEU A 18 8.99 5.57 11.04
C LEU A 18 7.54 6.05 10.94
N GLU A 19 7.23 6.79 9.90
CA GLU A 19 5.89 7.33 9.64
C GLU A 19 4.90 6.29 9.12
N ARG A 20 5.40 5.20 8.53
CA ARG A 20 4.54 4.12 8.04
C ARG A 20 3.86 3.36 9.20
N TRP A 21 2.57 3.22 9.16
CA TRP A 21 1.79 2.39 10.08
C TRP A 21 0.58 1.75 9.37
N SER A 22 -0.19 0.95 10.07
CA SER A 22 -1.36 0.26 9.52
C SER A 22 -2.62 0.80 10.20
N PRO A 23 -3.28 1.81 9.61
CA PRO A 23 -4.50 2.39 10.16
C PRO A 23 -5.67 1.39 10.12
N ARG A 24 -6.56 1.50 11.08
CA ARG A 24 -7.84 0.76 11.13
C ARG A 24 -9.04 1.70 11.31
N ALA A 25 -8.83 2.99 11.20
CA ALA A 25 -9.86 4.01 11.22
C ALA A 25 -9.67 4.91 10.00
N PHE A 26 -10.73 5.12 9.25
CA PHE A 26 -10.77 5.93 8.04
C PHE A 26 -11.90 6.95 8.18
N ASP A 27 -11.70 8.14 7.66
CA ASP A 27 -12.63 9.26 7.73
C ASP A 27 -13.63 9.30 6.56
N GLN A 28 -13.63 8.27 5.73
CA GLN A 28 -14.46 8.15 4.55
C GLN A 28 -14.14 9.17 3.43
N THR A 29 -13.00 9.85 3.50
CA THR A 29 -12.54 10.68 2.38
C THR A 29 -12.28 9.78 1.16
N SER A 30 -12.72 10.22 -0.01
CA SER A 30 -12.47 9.50 -1.28
C SER A 30 -11.02 9.71 -1.73
N ILE A 31 -10.52 8.76 -2.51
CA ILE A 31 -9.23 8.87 -3.19
C ILE A 31 -9.45 9.18 -4.67
N GLY A 32 -8.70 10.14 -5.22
CA GLY A 32 -8.70 10.42 -6.65
C GLY A 32 -7.97 9.33 -7.44
N GLU A 33 -8.38 9.12 -8.70
CA GLU A 33 -7.74 8.13 -9.57
C GLU A 33 -6.24 8.40 -9.73
N ARG A 34 -5.84 9.66 -9.89
CA ARG A 34 -4.44 10.06 -9.99
C ARG A 34 -3.62 9.62 -8.79
N ASP A 35 -4.17 9.78 -7.59
CA ASP A 35 -3.49 9.45 -6.35
C ASP A 35 -3.38 7.93 -6.19
N LEU A 36 -4.44 7.20 -6.57
CA LEU A 36 -4.41 5.75 -6.57
C LEU A 36 -3.37 5.21 -7.57
N MET A 37 -3.32 5.77 -8.79
CA MET A 37 -2.32 5.37 -9.79
C MET A 37 -0.89 5.65 -9.33
N ALA A 38 -0.68 6.71 -8.56
CA ALA A 38 0.64 7.01 -8.02
C ALA A 38 1.08 6.02 -6.92
N LEU A 39 0.14 5.39 -6.18
CA LEU A 39 0.48 4.25 -5.29
C LEU A 39 0.99 3.05 -6.10
N PHE A 40 0.33 2.74 -7.22
CA PHE A 40 0.76 1.66 -8.09
C PHE A 40 2.09 1.99 -8.79
N GLU A 41 2.31 3.25 -9.15
CA GLU A 41 3.60 3.69 -9.66
C GLU A 41 4.73 3.48 -8.65
N ALA A 42 4.51 3.83 -7.37
CA ALA A 42 5.49 3.56 -6.32
C ALA A 42 5.78 2.05 -6.20
N ALA A 43 4.75 1.21 -6.21
CA ALA A 43 4.90 -0.23 -6.16
C ALA A 43 5.69 -0.81 -7.35
N ARG A 44 5.56 -0.22 -8.54
CA ARG A 44 6.25 -0.63 -9.76
C ARG A 44 7.78 -0.55 -9.67
N TRP A 45 8.30 0.29 -8.78
CA TRP A 45 9.74 0.45 -8.55
C TRP A 45 10.33 -0.60 -7.59
N ALA A 46 9.54 -1.56 -7.14
CA ALA A 46 10.04 -2.64 -6.31
C ALA A 46 11.04 -3.52 -7.08
N PRO A 47 12.10 -4.01 -6.42
CA PRO A 47 12.96 -5.01 -7.00
C PRO A 47 12.22 -6.35 -7.13
N SER A 48 12.59 -7.14 -8.12
CA SER A 48 12.12 -8.53 -8.26
C SER A 48 13.18 -9.41 -8.90
N SER A 49 13.13 -10.69 -8.64
CA SER A 49 14.02 -11.68 -9.24
C SER A 49 13.87 -11.65 -10.76
N TYR A 50 14.99 -11.53 -11.47
CA TYR A 50 15.02 -11.38 -12.95
C TYR A 50 14.17 -10.24 -13.49
N ASN A 51 13.83 -9.25 -12.66
CA ASN A 51 12.87 -8.20 -13.01
C ASN A 51 11.52 -8.74 -13.49
N ALA A 52 11.09 -9.86 -12.92
CA ALA A 52 9.86 -10.56 -13.33
C ALA A 52 8.58 -9.79 -13.00
N GLN A 53 8.62 -8.89 -12.00
CA GLN A 53 7.49 -8.04 -11.62
C GLN A 53 6.18 -8.85 -11.46
N PRO A 54 6.14 -9.87 -10.60
CA PRO A 54 5.05 -10.85 -10.55
C PRO A 54 3.77 -10.33 -9.91
N TRP A 55 3.75 -9.09 -9.43
CA TRP A 55 2.59 -8.51 -8.77
C TRP A 55 1.51 -8.08 -9.75
N ARG A 56 0.26 -8.28 -9.35
CA ARG A 56 -0.94 -7.77 -10.01
C ARG A 56 -1.80 -7.11 -8.94
N PHE A 57 -2.31 -5.93 -9.24
CA PHE A 57 -3.18 -5.19 -8.34
C PHE A 57 -4.61 -5.26 -8.83
N VAL A 58 -5.51 -5.76 -7.98
CA VAL A 58 -6.95 -5.75 -8.21
C VAL A 58 -7.57 -4.85 -7.17
N TYR A 59 -8.35 -3.87 -7.56
CA TYR A 59 -8.87 -2.89 -6.64
C TYR A 59 -10.33 -2.54 -6.88
N ALA A 60 -10.98 -2.03 -5.83
CA ALA A 60 -12.28 -1.39 -5.88
C ALA A 60 -12.24 -0.07 -5.13
N LEU A 61 -12.78 0.97 -5.73
CA LEU A 61 -13.05 2.23 -5.05
C LEU A 61 -14.40 2.13 -4.32
N ARG A 62 -14.49 2.78 -3.16
CA ARG A 62 -15.76 2.93 -2.46
C ARG A 62 -16.78 3.59 -3.40
N GLU A 63 -18.06 3.25 -3.21
CA GLU A 63 -19.18 3.73 -4.05
C GLU A 63 -19.18 3.22 -5.50
N THR A 64 -18.31 2.27 -5.85
CA THR A 64 -18.38 1.56 -7.13
C THR A 64 -19.20 0.27 -7.04
N ALA A 65 -19.69 -0.22 -8.16
CA ALA A 65 -20.47 -1.46 -8.23
C ALA A 65 -19.70 -2.70 -7.73
N SER A 66 -18.37 -2.68 -7.74
CA SER A 66 -17.52 -3.77 -7.26
C SER A 66 -17.24 -3.71 -5.76
N TRP A 67 -17.53 -2.60 -5.07
CA TRP A 67 -17.16 -2.39 -3.67
C TRP A 67 -17.63 -3.50 -2.72
N THR A 68 -18.92 -3.82 -2.77
CA THR A 68 -19.50 -4.86 -1.91
C THR A 68 -18.84 -6.22 -2.12
N ARG A 69 -18.55 -6.58 -3.37
CA ARG A 69 -17.88 -7.84 -3.71
C ARG A 69 -16.47 -7.91 -3.11
N PHE A 70 -15.75 -6.79 -3.07
CA PHE A 70 -14.42 -6.72 -2.45
C PHE A 70 -14.50 -6.81 -0.94
N LEU A 71 -15.47 -6.13 -0.31
CA LEU A 71 -15.73 -6.26 1.13
C LEU A 71 -16.08 -7.69 1.54
N ASP A 72 -16.83 -8.41 0.72
CA ASP A 72 -17.26 -9.79 1.01
C ASP A 72 -16.10 -10.80 0.98
N LEU A 73 -14.94 -10.42 0.38
CA LEU A 73 -13.72 -11.24 0.44
C LEU A 73 -12.97 -11.09 1.76
N LEU A 74 -13.30 -10.09 2.57
CA LEU A 74 -12.65 -9.87 3.86
C LEU A 74 -13.34 -10.67 4.95
N ASN A 75 -12.55 -11.15 5.92
CA ASN A 75 -13.15 -11.70 7.12
C ASN A 75 -13.91 -10.60 7.90
N PRO A 76 -14.88 -10.97 8.78
CA PRO A 76 -15.72 -9.99 9.48
C PRO A 76 -14.94 -8.93 10.27
N PHE A 77 -13.83 -9.32 10.89
CA PHE A 77 -12.98 -8.40 11.65
C PHE A 77 -12.34 -7.35 10.75
N ASN A 78 -11.78 -7.75 9.60
CA ASN A 78 -11.17 -6.80 8.67
C ASN A 78 -12.23 -5.95 7.97
N ARG A 79 -13.38 -6.52 7.64
CA ARG A 79 -14.49 -5.79 7.04
C ARG A 79 -14.97 -4.62 7.92
N SER A 80 -15.06 -4.82 9.24
CA SER A 80 -15.62 -3.82 10.18
C SER A 80 -14.91 -2.45 10.18
N TRP A 81 -13.65 -2.41 9.75
CA TRP A 81 -12.92 -1.15 9.63
C TRP A 81 -12.61 -0.78 8.17
N ALA A 82 -12.46 -1.78 7.28
CA ALA A 82 -12.16 -1.55 5.87
C ALA A 82 -13.34 -0.94 5.09
N GLU A 83 -14.57 -1.12 5.57
CA GLU A 83 -15.77 -0.56 4.93
C GLU A 83 -15.75 0.98 4.82
N ASN A 84 -14.97 1.65 5.66
CA ASN A 84 -14.80 3.09 5.65
C ASN A 84 -13.59 3.55 4.83
N ALA A 85 -12.79 2.65 4.26
CA ALA A 85 -11.66 2.98 3.42
C ALA A 85 -12.11 3.56 2.07
N ALA A 86 -11.25 4.35 1.43
CA ALA A 86 -11.51 4.91 0.10
C ALA A 86 -11.37 3.86 -1.02
N ALA A 87 -10.48 2.90 -0.83
CA ALA A 87 -10.20 1.81 -1.77
C ALA A 87 -9.81 0.54 -1.02
N ILE A 88 -10.12 -0.61 -1.61
CA ILE A 88 -9.57 -1.92 -1.23
C ILE A 88 -8.70 -2.38 -2.38
N ILE A 89 -7.47 -2.77 -2.06
CA ILE A 89 -6.48 -3.25 -3.03
C ILE A 89 -6.04 -4.64 -2.60
N PHE A 90 -6.21 -5.62 -3.48
CA PHE A 90 -5.61 -6.93 -3.34
C PHE A 90 -4.37 -7.04 -4.22
N ILE A 91 -3.30 -7.56 -3.64
CA ILE A 91 -2.07 -7.85 -4.37
C ILE A 91 -2.02 -9.36 -4.62
N ILE A 92 -1.97 -9.72 -5.88
CA ILE A 92 -1.87 -11.09 -6.35
C ILE A 92 -0.46 -11.28 -6.88
N SER A 93 0.18 -12.39 -6.52
CA SER A 93 1.49 -12.73 -7.07
C SER A 93 1.35 -13.85 -8.11
N ASP A 94 1.91 -13.61 -9.29
CA ASP A 94 2.00 -14.61 -10.35
C ASP A 94 3.05 -15.64 -9.96
N SER A 95 2.64 -16.89 -9.78
CA SER A 95 3.53 -17.97 -9.34
C SER A 95 4.40 -18.53 -10.47
N LEU A 96 4.22 -18.06 -11.69
CA LEU A 96 5.01 -18.47 -12.85
C LEU A 96 5.90 -17.33 -13.32
N ILE A 97 7.06 -17.68 -13.83
CA ILE A 97 7.97 -16.78 -14.51
C ILE A 97 8.28 -17.32 -15.91
N GLN A 98 8.26 -16.45 -16.89
CA GLN A 98 8.68 -16.71 -18.26
C GLN A 98 9.81 -15.73 -18.61
N PRO A 99 11.08 -16.13 -18.46
CA PRO A 99 12.22 -15.24 -18.63
C PRO A 99 12.34 -14.65 -20.05
N THR A 100 11.97 -15.44 -21.06
CA THR A 100 11.92 -15.02 -22.46
C THR A 100 10.73 -15.69 -23.15
N ALA A 101 10.28 -15.14 -24.29
CA ALA A 101 9.09 -15.62 -24.99
C ALA A 101 9.20 -17.04 -25.54
N ASP A 102 10.41 -17.53 -25.72
CA ASP A 102 10.73 -18.87 -26.25
C ASP A 102 10.95 -19.93 -25.17
N VAL A 103 10.84 -19.55 -23.89
CA VAL A 103 10.96 -20.47 -22.75
C VAL A 103 9.58 -20.71 -22.15
N GLU A 104 9.25 -21.98 -21.91
CA GLU A 104 8.00 -22.32 -21.21
C GLU A 104 7.94 -21.72 -19.82
N PRO A 105 6.77 -21.23 -19.35
CA PRO A 105 6.60 -20.73 -18.01
C PRO A 105 7.00 -21.77 -16.96
N MET A 106 7.77 -21.35 -15.97
CA MET A 106 8.28 -22.19 -14.88
C MET A 106 7.91 -21.61 -13.52
N PRO A 107 7.83 -22.42 -12.46
CA PRO A 107 7.55 -21.92 -11.12
C PRO A 107 8.57 -20.88 -10.67
N SER A 108 8.07 -19.74 -10.17
CA SER A 108 8.88 -18.70 -9.54
C SER A 108 8.95 -18.95 -8.04
N HIS A 109 10.14 -19.11 -7.49
CA HIS A 109 10.35 -19.29 -6.04
C HIS A 109 10.25 -17.98 -5.25
N SER A 110 10.39 -16.84 -5.92
CA SER A 110 10.42 -15.52 -5.29
C SER A 110 9.12 -14.73 -5.44
N HIS A 111 8.11 -15.23 -6.17
CA HIS A 111 6.94 -14.45 -6.56
C HIS A 111 6.23 -13.75 -5.40
N SER A 112 6.05 -14.42 -4.27
CA SER A 112 5.37 -13.84 -3.10
C SER A 112 6.27 -12.85 -2.35
N PHE A 113 7.58 -13.10 -2.31
CA PHE A 113 8.56 -12.19 -1.75
C PHE A 113 8.64 -10.89 -2.56
N ASP A 114 8.71 -11.00 -3.88
CA ASP A 114 8.74 -9.88 -4.80
C ASP A 114 7.44 -9.05 -4.73
N ALA A 115 6.29 -9.72 -4.64
CA ALA A 115 5.01 -9.05 -4.43
C ALA A 115 4.93 -8.34 -3.07
N GLY A 116 5.57 -8.92 -2.03
CA GLY A 116 5.73 -8.27 -0.73
C GLY A 116 6.58 -6.99 -0.79
N ALA A 117 7.64 -6.98 -1.62
CA ALA A 117 8.43 -5.78 -1.86
C ALA A 117 7.59 -4.68 -2.54
N ALA A 118 6.79 -5.03 -3.54
CA ALA A 118 5.87 -4.09 -4.19
C ALA A 118 4.81 -3.55 -3.21
N TRP A 119 4.24 -4.41 -2.36
CA TRP A 119 3.34 -3.99 -1.30
C TRP A 119 3.99 -3.02 -0.31
N ALA A 120 5.24 -3.27 0.08
CA ALA A 120 5.95 -2.39 1.01
C ALA A 120 6.11 -0.97 0.42
N LEU A 121 6.50 -0.84 -0.86
CA LEU A 121 6.62 0.45 -1.52
C LEU A 121 5.26 1.15 -1.69
N LEU A 122 4.20 0.40 -2.03
CA LEU A 122 2.83 0.93 -2.08
C LEU A 122 2.39 1.49 -0.73
N ALA A 123 2.79 0.86 0.37
CA ALA A 123 2.37 1.20 1.73
C ALA A 123 3.25 2.28 2.40
N LEU A 124 4.34 2.73 1.78
CA LEU A 124 5.18 3.77 2.35
C LEU A 124 4.46 5.13 2.39
N PRO A 125 4.51 5.84 3.51
CA PRO A 125 3.98 7.20 3.60
C PRO A 125 4.93 8.16 2.87
N GLY A 126 4.60 8.84 1.97
CA GLY A 126 5.38 9.79 1.14
C GLY A 126 4.57 10.13 -0.08
N HIS A 127 3.49 9.39 -0.22
CA HIS A 127 2.49 9.69 -1.22
C HIS A 127 1.60 10.86 -0.73
N PRO A 128 1.28 11.85 -1.59
CA PRO A 128 0.41 12.98 -1.23
C PRO A 128 -0.92 12.55 -0.60
N THR A 129 -1.45 11.37 -0.96
CA THR A 129 -2.70 10.82 -0.43
C THR A 129 -2.66 10.44 1.03
N TRP A 130 -1.48 10.04 1.56
CA TRP A 130 -1.33 9.71 2.97
C TRP A 130 -1.10 10.97 3.82
N ALA A 131 -0.50 12.01 3.24
CA ALA A 131 -0.18 13.27 3.92
C ALA A 131 -1.40 14.16 4.14
N THR A 132 -2.46 14.01 3.36
CA THR A 132 -3.67 14.83 3.45
C THR A 132 -4.73 14.24 4.37
N HIS A 133 -4.55 13.01 4.89
CA HIS A 133 -5.49 12.41 5.82
C HIS A 133 -5.41 13.08 7.20
N PRO A 134 -6.57 13.44 7.80
CA PRO A 134 -6.64 14.08 9.11
C PRO A 134 -6.00 13.28 10.26
N TRP A 135 -5.73 11.99 10.04
CA TRP A 135 -5.03 11.11 10.99
C TRP A 135 -3.53 11.34 11.08
N HIS A 136 -2.94 12.11 10.16
CA HIS A 136 -1.64 12.76 10.36
C HIS A 136 -1.79 14.07 11.16
N GLY A 137 -3.00 14.38 11.61
CA GLY A 137 -3.35 15.54 12.38
C GLY A 137 -2.70 15.56 13.77
N GLY A 138 -1.56 16.16 13.84
CA GLY A 138 -0.83 16.47 15.03
C GLY A 138 0.39 17.35 14.77
N ARG A 139 0.86 17.43 13.53
CA ARG A 139 1.92 18.38 13.20
C ARG A 139 1.34 19.60 12.48
N GLY A 140 0.73 20.51 13.28
CA GLY A 140 0.66 21.90 12.85
C GLY A 140 2.06 22.31 12.41
N LEU A 141 2.15 22.85 11.20
CA LEU A 141 3.32 23.54 10.67
C LEU A 141 3.90 24.42 11.79
N ARG A 142 4.92 23.91 12.50
CA ARG A 142 5.78 24.79 13.28
C ARG A 142 6.61 25.54 12.25
N THR A 143 6.09 26.67 11.81
CA THR A 143 6.92 27.73 11.23
C THR A 143 8.02 28.02 12.24
N ARG A 144 9.24 27.59 11.94
CA ARG A 144 10.41 28.13 12.62
C ARG A 144 10.47 29.60 12.22
N ALA A 145 10.02 30.47 13.11
CA ALA A 145 10.44 31.87 13.09
C ALA A 145 11.94 31.87 13.39
N HIS A 146 12.70 32.53 12.52
CA HIS A 146 14.10 32.89 12.76
C HIS A 146 14.23 33.84 13.93
#